data_43d1535ce47921a4db2f540efd911d0c
#
_entry.id   43d1535ce47921a4db2f540efd911d0c
#
_cell.length_a   1.000
_cell.length_b   1.000
_cell.length_c   1.000
_cell.angle_alpha   90.00
_cell.angle_beta   90.00
_cell.angle_gamma   90.00
#
_symmetry.space_group_name_H-M   'P 1'
#
loop_
_entity.id
_entity.type
_entity.pdbx_description
1 polymer ?
#
loop_
_entity_poly.entity_id
_entity_poly.type
_entity_poly.pdbx_seq_one_letter_code
_entity_poly.pdbx_strand_id
1 'polypeptide(L)'
;MKKIDAHAHLGYIGGWANVKMDADELISLMDTYEIETTMICVLDNEETYKAMQKYPGRIEGCVYVNPLEPNCLDLIDKYVNLGFKAIKLQPLRHAYCADSEIVDPVLDKGEEYGIPVCIHSGHPPYSLPWQIGLLAQRHPNCKVLMIHMGHGHGVYIDAALKMARR
;
A
#
# COMPACT_ATOMS: atom_id res chain seq x y z
N MET A 1 4.67 15.16 19.48
CA MET A 1 3.61 14.25 18.97
C MET A 1 4.33 13.23 18.09
N LYS A 2 4.10 11.94 18.33
CA LYS A 2 4.72 10.88 17.51
C LYS A 2 4.25 10.98 16.06
N LYS A 3 5.17 10.96 15.12
CA LYS A 3 4.87 10.98 13.68
C LYS A 3 5.03 9.59 13.10
N ILE A 4 4.10 9.20 12.26
CA ILE A 4 4.14 7.93 11.51
C ILE A 4 4.03 8.26 10.03
N ASP A 5 4.89 7.66 9.22
CA ASP A 5 4.76 7.68 7.77
C ASP A 5 4.05 6.40 7.32
N ALA A 6 2.85 6.53 6.79
CA ALA A 6 2.03 5.40 6.39
C ALA A 6 2.37 4.84 5.00
N HIS A 7 3.26 5.47 4.23
CA HIS A 7 3.57 5.03 2.88
C HIS A 7 4.90 5.56 2.35
N ALA A 8 5.94 4.77 2.48
CA ALA A 8 7.26 5.06 1.92
C ALA A 8 7.74 3.93 0.98
N HIS A 9 8.82 4.17 0.29
CA HIS A 9 9.44 3.22 -0.63
C HIS A 9 10.94 3.13 -0.40
N LEU A 10 11.52 1.96 -0.69
CA LEU A 10 12.96 1.75 -0.84
C LEU A 10 13.29 1.42 -2.30
N GLY A 11 14.60 1.39 -2.59
CA GLY A 11 15.10 1.07 -3.91
C GLY A 11 15.15 2.27 -4.85
N TYR A 12 15.19 1.98 -6.13
CA TYR A 12 15.22 3.00 -7.18
C TYR A 12 13.83 3.32 -7.70
N ILE A 13 13.43 4.57 -7.55
CA ILE A 13 12.21 5.11 -8.15
C ILE A 13 12.61 5.96 -9.35
N GLY A 14 12.41 5.38 -10.54
CA GLY A 14 12.75 6.02 -11.81
C GLY A 14 11.76 7.10 -12.24
N GLY A 15 11.82 7.43 -13.52
CA GLY A 15 10.95 8.45 -14.13
C GLY A 15 11.31 9.86 -13.64
N TRP A 16 10.30 10.68 -13.39
CA TRP A 16 10.47 12.06 -12.95
C TRP A 16 11.13 12.20 -11.57
N ALA A 17 10.96 11.22 -10.69
CA ALA A 17 11.50 11.28 -9.34
C ALA A 17 13.00 11.02 -9.31
N ASN A 18 13.49 10.08 -10.12
CA ASN A 18 14.91 9.69 -10.24
C ASN A 18 15.62 9.60 -8.87
N VAL A 19 14.97 8.98 -7.90
CA VAL A 19 15.46 8.86 -6.51
C VAL A 19 15.86 7.43 -6.24
N LYS A 20 16.96 7.25 -5.54
CA LYS A 20 17.35 5.99 -4.93
C LYS A 20 17.42 6.20 -3.43
N MET A 21 16.87 5.27 -2.67
CA MET A 21 16.88 5.31 -1.20
C MET A 21 17.06 3.91 -0.66
N ASP A 22 18.03 3.72 0.20
CA ASP A 22 18.18 2.50 0.97
C ASP A 22 17.58 2.65 2.38
N ALA A 23 17.58 1.55 3.15
CA ALA A 23 16.98 1.56 4.48
C ALA A 23 17.75 2.47 5.47
N ASP A 24 19.07 2.61 5.31
CA ASP A 24 19.90 3.45 6.21
C ASP A 24 19.63 4.92 5.96
N GLU A 25 19.52 5.31 4.69
CA GLU A 25 19.15 6.67 4.28
C GLU A 25 17.74 7.02 4.75
N LEU A 26 16.78 6.08 4.61
CA LEU A 26 15.41 6.28 5.10
C LEU A 26 15.38 6.51 6.62
N ILE A 27 16.09 5.70 7.41
CA ILE A 27 16.18 5.88 8.86
C ILE A 27 16.81 7.22 9.22
N SER A 28 17.87 7.64 8.52
CA SER A 28 18.49 8.95 8.74
C SER A 28 17.52 10.11 8.51
N LEU A 29 16.69 10.01 7.45
CA LEU A 29 15.63 11.01 7.21
C LEU A 29 14.55 10.95 8.29
N MET A 30 14.12 9.75 8.69
CA MET A 30 13.14 9.58 9.76
C MET A 30 13.62 10.23 11.07
N ASP A 31 14.89 10.05 11.43
CA ASP A 31 15.49 10.67 12.62
C ASP A 31 15.50 12.20 12.49
N THR A 32 15.90 12.73 11.32
CA THR A 32 15.91 14.17 11.05
C THR A 32 14.52 14.80 11.18
N TYR A 33 13.48 14.12 10.76
CA TYR A 33 12.09 14.62 10.74
C TYR A 33 11.23 14.11 11.92
N GLU A 34 11.83 13.44 12.89
CA GLU A 34 11.17 12.89 14.09
C GLU A 34 10.02 11.91 13.71
N ILE A 35 10.24 11.08 12.68
CA ILE A 35 9.32 10.01 12.30
C ILE A 35 9.67 8.76 13.10
N GLU A 36 8.73 8.26 13.89
CA GLU A 36 8.96 7.11 14.76
C GLU A 36 8.95 5.80 13.98
N THR A 37 7.96 5.63 13.12
CA THR A 37 7.75 4.40 12.33
C THR A 37 7.33 4.75 10.92
N THR A 38 7.79 4.00 9.95
CA THR A 38 7.34 4.07 8.56
C THR A 38 6.87 2.71 8.06
N MET A 39 5.83 2.73 7.22
CA MET A 39 5.41 1.55 6.47
C MET A 39 5.96 1.61 5.06
N ILE A 40 6.77 0.64 4.68
CA ILE A 40 7.35 0.55 3.34
C ILE A 40 6.64 -0.49 2.49
N CYS A 41 6.54 -0.19 1.20
CA CYS A 41 6.15 -1.16 0.19
C CYS A 41 7.05 -1.03 -1.03
N VAL A 42 7.73 -2.12 -1.37
CA VAL A 42 8.52 -2.25 -2.59
C VAL A 42 8.06 -3.48 -3.36
N LEU A 43 8.41 -3.54 -4.64
CA LEU A 43 8.02 -4.67 -5.51
C LEU A 43 8.58 -6.01 -5.01
N ASP A 44 9.79 -5.98 -4.44
CA ASP A 44 10.44 -7.14 -3.85
C ASP A 44 10.14 -7.20 -2.34
N ASN A 45 9.23 -8.08 -1.96
CA ASN A 45 8.88 -8.29 -0.56
C ASN A 45 10.07 -8.78 0.29
N GLU A 46 11.07 -9.45 -0.29
CA GLU A 46 12.27 -9.87 0.43
C GLU A 46 13.16 -8.66 0.80
N GLU A 47 13.21 -7.62 -0.04
CA GLU A 47 13.90 -6.36 0.28
C GLU A 47 13.21 -5.66 1.45
N THR A 48 11.85 -5.60 1.43
CA THR A 48 11.05 -5.10 2.54
C THR A 48 11.34 -5.89 3.82
N TYR A 49 11.34 -7.22 3.75
CA TYR A 49 11.59 -8.08 4.92
C TYR A 49 12.98 -7.83 5.51
N LYS A 50 14.02 -7.74 4.69
CA LYS A 50 15.39 -7.42 5.15
C LYS A 50 15.46 -6.08 5.88
N ALA A 51 14.76 -5.06 5.36
CA ALA A 51 14.71 -3.75 6.00
C ALA A 51 14.00 -3.80 7.37
N MET A 52 12.90 -4.54 7.47
CA MET A 52 12.19 -4.78 8.75
C MET A 52 13.10 -5.48 9.78
N GLN A 53 13.84 -6.51 9.35
CA GLN A 53 14.77 -7.23 10.22
C GLN A 53 15.94 -6.35 10.68
N LYS A 54 16.41 -5.44 9.83
CA LYS A 54 17.50 -4.51 10.14
C LYS A 54 17.06 -3.42 11.12
N TYR A 55 15.81 -2.96 11.01
CA TYR A 55 15.26 -1.83 11.78
C TYR A 55 13.92 -2.17 12.44
N PRO A 56 13.88 -3.14 13.38
CA PRO A 56 12.65 -3.60 14.00
C PRO A 56 11.95 -2.46 14.75
N GLY A 57 10.64 -2.34 14.53
CA GLY A 57 9.80 -1.28 15.13
C GLY A 57 9.95 0.11 14.49
N ARG A 58 10.96 0.32 13.65
CA ARG A 58 11.13 1.55 12.87
C ARG A 58 10.57 1.40 11.45
N ILE A 59 10.73 0.22 10.85
CA ILE A 59 10.22 -0.12 9.53
C ILE A 59 9.20 -1.24 9.65
N GLU A 60 7.99 -1.00 9.17
CA GLU A 60 6.92 -1.97 9.02
C GLU A 60 6.72 -2.29 7.53
N GLY A 61 6.35 -3.53 7.22
CA GLY A 61 6.19 -4.00 5.85
C GLY A 61 4.74 -4.00 5.38
N CYS A 62 4.57 -3.59 4.12
CA CYS A 62 3.34 -3.76 3.36
C CYS A 62 3.61 -4.78 2.25
N VAL A 63 2.93 -5.94 2.27
CA VAL A 63 3.17 -6.99 1.28
C VAL A 63 2.64 -6.56 -0.09
N TYR A 64 3.52 -6.48 -1.07
CA TYR A 64 3.19 -6.13 -2.44
C TYR A 64 2.73 -7.37 -3.20
N VAL A 65 1.52 -7.32 -3.77
CA VAL A 65 0.96 -8.43 -4.53
C VAL A 65 0.28 -7.97 -5.81
N ASN A 66 0.18 -8.89 -6.76
CA ASN A 66 -0.60 -8.75 -7.99
C ASN A 66 -1.75 -9.79 -7.96
N PRO A 67 -3.02 -9.36 -7.91
CA PRO A 67 -4.14 -10.29 -7.87
C PRO A 67 -4.30 -11.14 -9.15
N LEU A 68 -3.61 -10.79 -10.24
CA LEU A 68 -3.57 -11.58 -11.48
C LEU A 68 -2.63 -12.80 -11.37
N GLU A 69 -1.76 -12.84 -10.36
CA GLU A 69 -0.80 -13.94 -10.20
C GLU A 69 -1.41 -15.08 -9.37
N PRO A 70 -1.23 -16.35 -9.79
CA PRO A 70 -1.83 -17.49 -9.12
C PRO A 70 -1.42 -17.66 -7.66
N ASN A 71 -0.22 -17.21 -7.29
CA ASN A 71 0.35 -17.30 -5.94
C ASN A 71 0.07 -16.07 -5.07
N CYS A 72 -0.82 -15.17 -5.50
CA CYS A 72 -1.09 -13.89 -4.82
C CYS A 72 -1.45 -14.10 -3.34
N LEU A 73 -2.39 -14.99 -3.04
CA LEU A 73 -2.85 -15.24 -1.68
C LEU A 73 -1.80 -15.95 -0.82
N ASP A 74 -1.05 -16.89 -1.40
CA ASP A 74 0.06 -17.57 -0.72
C ASP A 74 1.16 -16.58 -0.31
N LEU A 75 1.43 -15.58 -1.14
CA LEU A 75 2.37 -14.51 -0.81
C LEU A 75 1.88 -13.66 0.35
N ILE A 76 0.58 -13.34 0.40
CA ILE A 76 -0.01 -12.62 1.54
C ILE A 76 0.19 -13.44 2.81
N ASP A 77 -0.21 -14.70 2.80
CA ASP A 77 -0.09 -15.59 3.96
C ASP A 77 1.37 -15.72 4.43
N LYS A 78 2.31 -15.93 3.49
CA LYS A 78 3.73 -15.99 3.79
C LYS A 78 4.23 -14.74 4.52
N TYR A 79 4.01 -13.57 3.94
CA TYR A 79 4.62 -12.34 4.46
C TYR A 79 3.89 -11.78 5.69
N VAL A 80 2.59 -11.97 5.81
CA VAL A 80 1.86 -11.63 7.05
C VAL A 80 2.37 -12.47 8.21
N ASN A 81 2.63 -13.77 8.01
CA ASN A 81 3.25 -14.64 9.03
C ASN A 81 4.69 -14.23 9.36
N LEU A 82 5.40 -13.54 8.47
CA LEU A 82 6.71 -12.93 8.71
C LEU A 82 6.63 -11.54 9.37
N GLY A 83 5.42 -11.06 9.69
CA GLY A 83 5.20 -9.83 10.46
C GLY A 83 4.80 -8.60 9.67
N PHE A 84 4.50 -8.71 8.37
CA PHE A 84 3.97 -7.60 7.59
C PHE A 84 2.61 -7.14 8.12
N LYS A 85 2.35 -5.83 8.05
CA LYS A 85 1.21 -5.18 8.70
C LYS A 85 0.17 -4.61 7.75
N ALA A 86 0.38 -4.72 6.45
CA ALA A 86 -0.55 -4.25 5.43
C ALA A 86 -0.35 -5.02 4.12
N ILE A 87 -1.31 -4.89 3.20
CA ILE A 87 -1.25 -5.42 1.84
C ILE A 87 -1.22 -4.24 0.86
N LYS A 88 -0.39 -4.31 -0.18
CA LYS A 88 -0.29 -3.28 -1.24
C LYS A 88 -0.80 -3.80 -2.58
N LEU A 89 -1.72 -3.05 -3.14
CA LEU A 89 -2.21 -3.21 -4.51
C LEU A 89 -1.83 -2.01 -5.39
N GLN A 90 -1.46 -2.29 -6.64
CA GLN A 90 -1.14 -1.25 -7.62
C GLN A 90 -1.83 -1.51 -8.97
N PRO A 91 -3.12 -1.16 -9.09
CA PRO A 91 -3.92 -1.44 -10.28
C PRO A 91 -3.33 -0.87 -11.57
N LEU A 92 -2.78 0.35 -11.52
CA LEU A 92 -2.13 0.98 -12.68
C LEU A 92 -0.98 0.12 -13.23
N ARG A 93 -0.12 -0.42 -12.37
CA ARG A 93 1.06 -1.18 -12.78
C ARG A 93 0.71 -2.52 -13.42
N HIS A 94 -0.34 -3.14 -12.92
CA HIS A 94 -0.75 -4.48 -13.32
C HIS A 94 -1.96 -4.49 -14.26
N ALA A 95 -2.45 -3.29 -14.66
CA ALA A 95 -3.51 -3.07 -15.64
C ALA A 95 -4.83 -3.80 -15.33
N TYR A 96 -5.30 -3.72 -14.07
CA TYR A 96 -6.63 -4.18 -13.66
C TYR A 96 -7.41 -3.05 -12.99
N CYS A 97 -8.74 -3.11 -13.05
CA CYS A 97 -9.60 -2.16 -12.35
C CYS A 97 -9.70 -2.50 -10.86
N ALA A 98 -9.56 -1.48 -9.99
CA ALA A 98 -9.58 -1.67 -8.55
C ALA A 98 -10.88 -2.27 -8.02
N ASP A 99 -12.01 -2.06 -8.70
CA ASP A 99 -13.33 -2.61 -8.38
C ASP A 99 -13.63 -3.96 -9.03
N SER A 100 -12.65 -4.57 -9.73
CA SER A 100 -12.78 -5.90 -10.31
C SER A 100 -12.89 -6.97 -9.23
N GLU A 101 -13.75 -7.98 -9.44
CA GLU A 101 -13.95 -9.12 -8.53
C GLU A 101 -12.66 -9.93 -8.26
N ILE A 102 -11.68 -9.85 -9.14
CA ILE A 102 -10.38 -10.50 -8.93
C ILE A 102 -9.62 -9.93 -7.72
N VAL A 103 -10.00 -8.74 -7.25
CA VAL A 103 -9.41 -8.06 -6.09
C VAL A 103 -10.06 -8.53 -4.78
N ASP A 104 -11.30 -9.01 -4.83
CA ASP A 104 -12.08 -9.39 -3.65
C ASP A 104 -11.34 -10.39 -2.73
N PRO A 105 -10.67 -11.47 -3.23
CA PRO A 105 -9.92 -12.38 -2.36
C PRO A 105 -8.77 -11.73 -1.58
N VAL A 106 -8.20 -10.63 -2.10
CA VAL A 106 -7.16 -9.88 -1.40
C VAL A 106 -7.75 -9.08 -0.25
N LEU A 107 -8.95 -8.52 -0.43
CA LEU A 107 -9.68 -7.83 0.64
C LEU A 107 -10.12 -8.80 1.73
N ASP A 108 -10.58 -10.00 1.34
CA ASP A 108 -10.92 -11.08 2.28
C ASP A 108 -9.71 -11.43 3.16
N LYS A 109 -8.50 -11.50 2.60
CA LYS A 109 -7.26 -11.66 3.38
C LYS A 109 -6.97 -10.48 4.30
N GLY A 110 -7.26 -9.26 3.87
CA GLY A 110 -7.17 -8.06 4.71
C GLY A 110 -8.11 -8.13 5.93
N GLU A 111 -9.35 -8.61 5.73
CA GLU A 111 -10.31 -8.86 6.79
C GLU A 111 -9.86 -9.99 7.71
N GLU A 112 -9.45 -11.15 7.15
CA GLU A 112 -8.99 -12.33 7.88
C GLU A 112 -7.86 -11.98 8.86
N TYR A 113 -6.86 -11.23 8.41
CA TYR A 113 -5.71 -10.82 9.22
C TYR A 113 -5.93 -9.52 10.01
N GLY A 114 -7.03 -8.81 9.79
CA GLY A 114 -7.32 -7.53 10.43
C GLY A 114 -6.36 -6.40 10.05
N ILE A 115 -5.69 -6.51 8.89
CA ILE A 115 -4.71 -5.55 8.38
C ILE A 115 -5.28 -4.72 7.20
N PRO A 116 -4.81 -3.47 7.01
CA PRO A 116 -5.30 -2.64 5.93
C PRO A 116 -4.81 -3.11 4.54
N VAL A 117 -5.65 -2.86 3.53
CA VAL A 117 -5.29 -2.97 2.12
C VAL A 117 -5.06 -1.59 1.54
N CYS A 118 -3.83 -1.32 1.14
CA CYS A 118 -3.35 -0.06 0.58
C CYS A 118 -3.45 -0.09 -0.94
N ILE A 119 -4.29 0.74 -1.53
CA ILE A 119 -4.55 0.75 -2.97
C ILE A 119 -4.04 2.05 -3.58
N HIS A 120 -3.15 1.94 -4.57
CA HIS A 120 -2.70 3.09 -5.36
C HIS A 120 -3.87 3.69 -6.13
N SER A 121 -4.12 5.00 -5.98
CA SER A 121 -5.31 5.65 -6.54
C SER A 121 -5.00 6.79 -7.51
N GLY A 122 -6.01 7.22 -8.27
CA GLY A 122 -6.00 8.43 -9.10
C GLY A 122 -5.58 8.21 -10.55
N HIS A 123 -5.51 6.98 -11.04
CA HIS A 123 -5.13 6.69 -12.42
C HIS A 123 -6.27 6.02 -13.20
N PRO A 124 -6.95 6.77 -14.11
CA PRO A 124 -7.94 6.17 -14.99
C PRO A 124 -7.28 5.20 -15.99
N PRO A 125 -7.93 4.12 -16.39
CA PRO A 125 -9.26 3.69 -15.91
C PRO A 125 -9.20 2.77 -14.68
N TYR A 126 -8.02 2.56 -14.08
CA TYR A 126 -7.76 1.42 -13.21
C TYR A 126 -8.06 1.67 -11.72
N SER A 127 -7.85 2.89 -11.20
CA SER A 127 -7.87 3.13 -9.76
C SER A 127 -8.46 4.49 -9.38
N LEU A 128 -9.60 4.80 -9.94
CA LEU A 128 -10.33 6.02 -9.58
C LEU A 128 -10.94 5.91 -8.18
N PRO A 129 -11.07 7.01 -7.44
CA PRO A 129 -11.57 6.98 -6.07
C PRO A 129 -12.90 6.27 -5.89
N TRP A 130 -13.84 6.42 -6.83
CA TRP A 130 -15.13 5.74 -6.78
C TRP A 130 -15.05 4.23 -7.01
N GLN A 131 -14.08 3.73 -7.80
CA GLN A 131 -13.83 2.31 -7.95
C GLN A 131 -13.36 1.71 -6.62
N ILE A 132 -12.39 2.37 -5.96
CA ILE A 132 -11.91 1.95 -4.64
C ILE A 132 -13.04 2.06 -3.60
N GLY A 133 -13.89 3.10 -3.69
CA GLY A 133 -15.06 3.23 -2.82
C GLY A 133 -16.07 2.10 -3.00
N LEU A 134 -16.35 1.68 -4.24
CA LEU A 134 -17.23 0.54 -4.53
C LEU A 134 -16.63 -0.77 -4.00
N LEU A 135 -15.33 -0.98 -4.16
CA LEU A 135 -14.65 -2.12 -3.57
C LEU A 135 -14.77 -2.13 -2.04
N ALA A 136 -14.53 -1.01 -1.39
CA ALA A 136 -14.66 -0.88 0.06
C ALA A 136 -16.10 -1.13 0.56
N GLN A 137 -17.12 -0.77 -0.22
CA GLN A 137 -18.53 -1.07 0.11
C GLN A 137 -18.83 -2.57 0.05
N ARG A 138 -18.15 -3.34 -0.82
CA ARG A 138 -18.30 -4.81 -0.84
C ARG A 138 -17.60 -5.49 0.33
N HIS A 139 -16.56 -4.84 0.91
CA HIS A 139 -15.77 -5.37 2.01
C HIS A 139 -15.80 -4.40 3.22
N PRO A 140 -16.97 -4.26 3.89
CA PRO A 140 -17.18 -3.24 4.92
C PRO A 140 -16.33 -3.46 6.18
N ASN A 141 -15.78 -4.64 6.39
CA ASN A 141 -14.90 -4.94 7.53
C ASN A 141 -13.42 -4.76 7.18
N CYS A 142 -13.07 -4.63 5.90
CA CYS A 142 -11.70 -4.39 5.47
C CYS A 142 -11.33 -2.91 5.61
N LYS A 143 -10.18 -2.64 6.18
CA LYS A 143 -9.64 -1.28 6.24
C LYS A 143 -8.96 -0.96 4.91
N VAL A 144 -9.59 -0.13 4.09
CA VAL A 144 -9.05 0.27 2.80
C VAL A 144 -8.35 1.62 2.91
N LEU A 145 -7.07 1.68 2.50
CA LEU A 145 -6.28 2.90 2.44
C LEU A 145 -6.15 3.36 0.97
N MET A 146 -6.77 4.48 0.64
CA MET A 146 -6.68 5.08 -0.70
C MET A 146 -5.39 5.91 -0.80
N ILE A 147 -4.31 5.27 -1.25
CA ILE A 147 -3.00 5.91 -1.37
C ILE A 147 -3.06 7.04 -2.40
N HIS A 148 -2.47 8.19 -2.08
CA HIS A 148 -2.46 9.44 -2.85
C HIS A 148 -3.81 10.18 -2.95
N MET A 149 -4.88 9.71 -2.29
CA MET A 149 -6.19 10.41 -2.26
C MET A 149 -6.69 10.85 -3.65
N GLY A 150 -6.58 10.01 -4.67
CA GLY A 150 -6.95 10.36 -6.04
C GLY A 150 -5.85 11.07 -6.82
N HIS A 151 -4.59 11.06 -6.33
CA HIS A 151 -3.43 11.70 -6.95
C HIS A 151 -3.58 13.23 -7.07
N GLY A 152 -2.74 13.90 -7.89
CA GLY A 152 -2.67 15.37 -7.95
C GLY A 152 -3.83 16.11 -8.64
N HIS A 153 -4.93 15.44 -8.98
CA HIS A 153 -6.07 16.08 -9.67
C HIS A 153 -7.18 16.45 -8.67
N GLY A 154 -7.51 17.73 -8.55
CA GLY A 154 -8.46 18.24 -7.56
C GLY A 154 -9.82 17.54 -7.58
N VAL A 155 -10.36 17.19 -8.75
CA VAL A 155 -11.62 16.45 -8.88
C VAL A 155 -11.54 15.05 -8.27
N TYR A 156 -10.40 14.39 -8.34
CA TYR A 156 -10.21 13.07 -7.76
C TYR A 156 -9.98 13.13 -6.25
N ILE A 157 -9.34 14.18 -5.75
CA ILE A 157 -9.22 14.43 -4.30
C ILE A 157 -10.60 14.65 -3.69
N ASP A 158 -11.45 15.47 -4.32
CA ASP A 158 -12.83 15.69 -3.88
C ASP A 158 -13.64 14.36 -3.88
N ALA A 159 -13.49 13.57 -4.93
CA ALA A 159 -14.11 12.26 -5.02
C ALA A 159 -13.61 11.30 -3.91
N ALA A 160 -12.30 11.28 -3.63
CA ALA A 160 -11.73 10.47 -2.55
C ALA A 160 -12.32 10.83 -1.19
N LEU A 161 -12.40 12.13 -0.88
CA LEU A 161 -13.02 12.63 0.35
C LEU A 161 -14.50 12.25 0.46
N LYS A 162 -15.24 12.29 -0.64
CA LYS A 162 -16.66 11.89 -0.67
C LYS A 162 -16.83 10.38 -0.47
N MET A 163 -15.96 9.57 -1.05
CA MET A 163 -15.99 8.12 -0.86
C MET A 163 -15.65 7.72 0.58
N ALA A 164 -14.65 8.34 1.18
CA ALA A 164 -14.23 8.06 2.56
C ALA A 164 -15.28 8.42 3.64
N ARG A 165 -16.31 9.20 3.28
CA ARG A 165 -17.40 9.61 4.19
C ARG A 165 -18.65 8.75 4.08
N ARG A 166 -18.68 7.79 3.19
CA ARG A 166 -19.83 6.89 2.98
C ARG A 166 -19.68 5.60 3.76
#